data_acd55d4425c1303cacdd24f5af33fcf3
#
_entry.id   acd55d4425c1303cacdd24f5af33fcf3
#
_cell.length_a   1.000
_cell.length_b   1.000
_cell.length_c   1.000
_cell.angle_alpha   90.00
_cell.angle_beta   90.00
_cell.angle_gamma   90.00
#
_symmetry.space_group_name_H-M   'P 1'
#
loop_
_entity.id
_entity.type
_entity.pdbx_description
1 polymer ?
#
loop_
_entity_poly.entity_id
_entity_poly.type
_entity_poly.pdbx_seq_one_letter_code
_entity_poly.pdbx_strand_id
1 'polypeptide(L)'
;MLPASVIRDVLDKKIAEIQATDGRNVGRKEKMELKEQITDDLLPRALTRSRYTEAIIDVPGKLLLVNQSNSNKAENFVSQLRQALGSLPATLPRTAESPTSLMTAWLEQSEAAGNFELDSDCELKGVGDAAPVIKISKQDLAADEVKQHLEHGKVCTQLGLIWNEQIRFVLNEDMSLKRIQYLDMLQEEAANQGDDMESLMTATQIIMTQNLSLLI
;
A
#
# COMPACT_ATOMS: atom_id res chain seq x y z
N MET A 1 2.61 -2.97 20.34
CA MET A 1 2.02 -4.32 20.54
C MET A 1 3.18 -5.28 20.77
N LEU A 2 3.12 -6.08 21.84
CA LEU A 2 4.13 -7.11 22.11
C LEU A 2 4.09 -8.20 21.02
N PRO A 3 5.25 -8.72 20.58
CA PRO A 3 5.28 -9.85 19.65
C PRO A 3 4.62 -11.09 20.27
N ALA A 4 3.76 -11.74 19.50
CA ALA A 4 3.05 -12.94 19.98
C ALA A 4 4.00 -14.10 20.36
N SER A 5 5.19 -14.16 19.74
CA SER A 5 6.23 -15.11 20.08
C SER A 5 6.74 -14.93 21.51
N VAL A 6 7.02 -13.68 21.91
CA VAL A 6 7.51 -13.37 23.27
C VAL A 6 6.49 -13.78 24.33
N ILE A 7 5.20 -13.45 24.10
CA ILE A 7 4.14 -13.85 25.03
C ILE A 7 4.04 -15.37 25.11
N ARG A 8 4.16 -16.07 23.96
CA ARG A 8 4.11 -17.55 23.92
C ARG A 8 5.26 -18.18 24.68
N ASP A 9 6.49 -17.72 24.46
CA ASP A 9 7.67 -18.26 25.13
C ASP A 9 7.60 -18.14 26.65
N VAL A 10 7.09 -16.99 27.16
CA VAL A 10 6.91 -16.79 28.60
C VAL A 10 5.76 -17.65 29.14
N LEU A 11 4.67 -17.77 28.38
CA LEU A 11 3.53 -18.60 28.73
C LEU A 11 3.90 -20.09 28.83
N ASP A 12 4.64 -20.58 27.85
CA ASP A 12 5.08 -21.99 27.81
C ASP A 12 6.01 -22.32 28.98
N LYS A 13 6.92 -21.41 29.34
CA LYS A 13 7.75 -21.53 30.54
C LYS A 13 6.90 -21.58 31.83
N LYS A 14 5.91 -20.69 31.94
CA LYS A 14 5.03 -20.62 33.10
C LYS A 14 4.16 -21.89 33.26
N ILE A 15 3.67 -22.42 32.13
CA ILE A 15 2.92 -23.69 32.11
C ILE A 15 3.83 -24.85 32.54
N ALA A 16 5.07 -24.91 32.05
CA ALA A 16 6.02 -25.94 32.45
C ALA A 16 6.36 -25.87 33.96
N GLU A 17 6.50 -24.67 34.53
CA GLU A 17 6.68 -24.47 35.97
C GLU A 17 5.50 -25.01 36.78
N ILE A 18 4.27 -24.68 36.39
CA ILE A 18 3.04 -25.17 37.07
C ILE A 18 2.95 -26.70 36.98
N GLN A 19 3.25 -27.27 35.83
CA GLN A 19 3.24 -28.72 35.64
C GLN A 19 4.29 -29.43 36.51
N ALA A 20 5.49 -28.83 36.62
CA ALA A 20 6.57 -29.38 37.45
C ALA A 20 6.29 -29.27 38.96
N THR A 21 5.66 -28.16 39.41
CA THR A 21 5.42 -27.86 40.80
C THR A 21 4.15 -28.53 41.33
N ASP A 22 3.06 -28.42 40.56
CA ASP A 22 1.72 -28.85 40.98
C ASP A 22 1.35 -30.24 40.47
N GLY A 23 2.11 -30.80 39.53
CA GLY A 23 1.84 -32.09 38.91
C GLY A 23 0.56 -32.17 38.07
N ARG A 24 0.00 -30.99 37.67
CA ARG A 24 -1.29 -30.88 36.96
C ARG A 24 -1.14 -30.21 35.60
N ASN A 25 -2.09 -30.51 34.70
CA ASN A 25 -2.18 -29.82 33.43
C ASN A 25 -2.93 -28.50 33.56
N VAL A 26 -2.45 -27.46 32.84
CA VAL A 26 -3.09 -26.15 32.76
C VAL A 26 -4.26 -26.21 31.78
N GLY A 27 -5.48 -25.91 32.26
CA GLY A 27 -6.69 -25.87 31.44
C GLY A 27 -6.75 -24.69 30.48
N ARG A 28 -7.67 -24.76 29.48
CA ARG A 28 -7.82 -23.73 28.45
C ARG A 28 -8.11 -22.33 29.05
N LYS A 29 -8.99 -22.25 30.06
CA LYS A 29 -9.37 -21.01 30.72
C LYS A 29 -8.18 -20.39 31.46
N GLU A 30 -7.52 -21.17 32.29
CA GLU A 30 -6.32 -20.78 33.03
C GLU A 30 -5.19 -20.33 32.10
N LYS A 31 -5.01 -21.00 30.96
CA LYS A 31 -4.04 -20.60 29.93
C LYS A 31 -4.37 -19.21 29.34
N MET A 32 -5.65 -18.85 29.19
CA MET A 32 -6.06 -17.52 28.74
C MET A 32 -5.77 -16.47 29.82
N GLU A 33 -6.10 -16.73 31.08
CA GLU A 33 -5.84 -15.85 32.22
C GLU A 33 -4.33 -15.61 32.41
N LEU A 34 -3.52 -16.67 32.34
CA LEU A 34 -2.06 -16.55 32.39
C LEU A 34 -1.51 -15.69 31.22
N LYS A 35 -2.08 -15.84 30.04
CA LYS A 35 -1.66 -15.04 28.87
C LYS A 35 -1.98 -13.54 29.06
N GLU A 36 -3.12 -13.20 29.63
CA GLU A 36 -3.49 -11.82 29.97
C GLU A 36 -2.53 -11.25 31.03
N GLN A 37 -2.31 -11.97 32.12
CA GLN A 37 -1.38 -11.56 33.17
C GLN A 37 0.03 -11.33 32.64
N ILE A 38 0.56 -12.26 31.83
CA ILE A 38 1.88 -12.12 31.21
C ILE A 38 1.92 -10.89 30.29
N THR A 39 0.85 -10.63 29.57
CA THR A 39 0.78 -9.46 28.69
C THR A 39 0.85 -8.17 29.50
N ASP A 40 0.07 -8.07 30.59
CA ASP A 40 0.03 -6.91 31.47
C ASP A 40 1.37 -6.70 32.21
N ASP A 41 2.04 -7.76 32.60
CA ASP A 41 3.37 -7.70 33.25
C ASP A 41 4.48 -7.26 32.28
N LEU A 42 4.38 -7.65 31.01
CA LEU A 42 5.39 -7.34 30.00
C LEU A 42 5.18 -5.95 29.37
N LEU A 43 3.95 -5.44 29.30
CA LEU A 43 3.64 -4.15 28.66
C LEU A 43 4.45 -2.97 29.22
N PRO A 44 4.58 -2.78 30.54
CA PRO A 44 5.35 -1.66 31.11
C PRO A 44 6.86 -1.74 30.82
N ARG A 45 7.37 -2.95 30.57
CA ARG A 45 8.78 -3.21 30.29
C ARG A 45 9.09 -3.32 28.79
N ALA A 46 8.06 -3.19 27.95
CA ALA A 46 8.22 -3.33 26.51
C ALA A 46 8.98 -2.15 25.91
N LEU A 47 9.93 -2.45 25.06
CA LEU A 47 10.59 -1.44 24.26
C LEU A 47 9.59 -0.85 23.28
N THR A 48 9.46 0.47 23.29
CA THR A 48 8.62 1.20 22.35
C THR A 48 9.41 1.51 21.08
N ARG A 49 8.78 1.29 19.93
CA ARG A 49 9.32 1.70 18.64
C ARG A 49 8.43 2.79 18.06
N SER A 50 9.00 3.98 17.90
CA SER A 50 8.32 5.07 17.18
C SER A 50 8.17 4.69 15.71
N ARG A 51 7.01 5.00 15.15
CA ARG A 51 6.71 4.89 13.72
C ARG A 51 6.19 6.21 13.25
N TYR A 52 6.69 6.65 12.14
CA TYR A 52 6.27 7.88 11.49
C TYR A 52 5.50 7.53 10.23
N THR A 53 4.50 8.32 9.90
CA THR A 53 3.80 8.31 8.63
C THR A 53 3.86 9.73 8.10
N GLU A 54 4.40 9.89 6.92
CA GLU A 54 4.51 11.17 6.23
C GLU A 54 3.31 11.38 5.35
N ALA A 55 2.93 12.63 5.16
CA ALA A 55 1.88 13.01 4.24
C ALA A 55 2.18 14.36 3.63
N ILE A 56 1.77 14.55 2.38
CA ILE A 56 1.86 15.79 1.64
C ILE A 56 0.46 16.35 1.50
N ILE A 57 0.28 17.62 1.86
CA ILE A 57 -0.96 18.35 1.68
C ILE A 57 -0.74 19.38 0.58
N ASP A 58 -1.25 19.10 -0.61
CA ASP A 58 -1.29 20.04 -1.70
C ASP A 58 -2.60 20.85 -1.65
N VAL A 59 -2.52 22.05 -1.08
CA VAL A 59 -3.68 22.93 -0.89
C VAL A 59 -4.24 23.44 -2.24
N PRO A 60 -3.42 23.89 -3.21
CA PRO A 60 -3.89 24.32 -4.51
C PRO A 60 -4.59 23.19 -5.29
N GLY A 61 -3.99 22.01 -5.34
CA GLY A 61 -4.54 20.84 -6.04
C GLY A 61 -5.60 20.08 -5.24
N LYS A 62 -5.84 20.49 -3.97
CA LYS A 62 -6.79 19.81 -3.06
C LYS A 62 -6.51 18.32 -2.89
N LEU A 63 -5.24 17.95 -2.81
CA LEU A 63 -4.79 16.57 -2.64
C LEU A 63 -4.15 16.36 -1.26
N LEU A 64 -4.40 15.18 -0.70
CA LEU A 64 -3.72 14.65 0.47
C LEU A 64 -3.07 13.32 0.08
N LEU A 65 -1.75 13.29 -0.03
CA LEU A 65 -0.97 12.10 -0.32
C LEU A 65 -0.42 11.54 0.99
N VAL A 66 -0.76 10.32 1.34
CA VAL A 66 -0.30 9.66 2.57
C VAL A 66 0.73 8.58 2.19
N ASN A 67 1.96 8.71 2.66
CA ASN A 67 3.03 7.74 2.43
C ASN A 67 2.82 6.47 3.28
N GLN A 68 1.85 5.65 2.85
CA GLN A 68 1.48 4.41 3.54
C GLN A 68 0.91 3.38 2.56
N SER A 69 1.55 2.22 2.47
CA SER A 69 1.13 1.13 1.57
C SER A 69 -0.09 0.34 2.05
N ASN A 70 -0.47 0.48 3.31
CA ASN A 70 -1.61 -0.21 3.91
C ASN A 70 -2.77 0.77 4.10
N SER A 71 -3.89 0.54 3.40
CA SER A 71 -5.07 1.41 3.41
C SER A 71 -5.64 1.64 4.82
N ASN A 72 -5.73 0.60 5.67
CA ASN A 72 -6.21 0.75 7.03
C ASN A 72 -5.32 1.68 7.88
N LYS A 73 -4.00 1.64 7.67
CA LYS A 73 -3.07 2.54 8.36
C LYS A 73 -3.15 3.96 7.83
N ALA A 74 -3.32 4.11 6.51
CA ALA A 74 -3.55 5.42 5.89
C ALA A 74 -4.84 6.05 6.42
N GLU A 75 -5.93 5.29 6.51
CA GLU A 75 -7.21 5.73 7.06
C GLU A 75 -7.11 6.12 8.53
N ASN A 76 -6.40 5.32 9.35
CA ASN A 76 -6.13 5.66 10.75
C ASN A 76 -5.33 6.98 10.87
N PHE A 77 -4.34 7.19 10.01
CA PHE A 77 -3.59 8.44 9.97
C PHE A 77 -4.49 9.63 9.64
N VAL A 78 -5.31 9.52 8.59
CA VAL A 78 -6.26 10.57 8.20
C VAL A 78 -7.27 10.85 9.31
N SER A 79 -7.74 9.82 10.03
CA SER A 79 -8.64 9.96 11.16
C SER A 79 -8.00 10.72 12.33
N GLN A 80 -6.74 10.42 12.66
CA GLN A 80 -5.99 11.14 13.67
C GLN A 80 -5.73 12.60 13.26
N LEU A 81 -5.37 12.82 11.99
CA LEU A 81 -5.18 14.16 11.45
C LEU A 81 -6.47 14.98 11.51
N ARG A 82 -7.63 14.37 11.19
CA ARG A 82 -8.95 14.99 11.31
C ARG A 82 -9.27 15.39 12.75
N GLN A 83 -8.96 14.53 13.71
CA GLN A 83 -9.15 14.85 15.14
C GLN A 83 -8.24 16.00 15.58
N ALA A 84 -6.97 16.01 15.15
CA ALA A 84 -6.02 17.07 15.53
C ALA A 84 -6.39 18.43 14.94
N LEU A 85 -6.91 18.46 13.72
CA LEU A 85 -7.33 19.71 13.03
C LEU A 85 -8.76 20.15 13.37
N GLY A 86 -9.53 19.32 14.10
CA GLY A 86 -10.95 19.53 14.36
C GLY A 86 -11.85 19.28 13.15
N SER A 87 -11.34 19.43 11.92
CA SER A 87 -12.06 19.18 10.66
C SER A 87 -11.06 18.92 9.54
N LEU A 88 -11.30 17.89 8.76
CA LEU A 88 -10.57 17.61 7.51
C LEU A 88 -11.54 16.90 6.54
N PRO A 89 -12.11 17.61 5.55
CA PRO A 89 -13.07 17.05 4.61
C PRO A 89 -12.36 16.27 3.48
N ALA A 90 -11.42 15.39 3.85
CA ALA A 90 -10.75 14.50 2.94
C ALA A 90 -11.61 13.26 2.66
N THR A 91 -11.81 12.96 1.39
CA THR A 91 -12.51 11.76 0.89
C THR A 91 -11.64 11.08 -0.15
N LEU A 92 -11.85 9.79 -0.39
CA LEU A 92 -11.22 9.12 -1.52
C LEU A 92 -11.64 9.78 -2.84
N PRO A 93 -10.77 9.83 -3.84
CA PRO A 93 -11.13 10.33 -5.17
C PRO A 93 -12.36 9.60 -5.70
N ARG A 94 -13.27 10.36 -6.32
CA ARG A 94 -14.39 9.79 -7.09
C ARG A 94 -13.97 9.79 -8.54
N THR A 95 -13.98 8.64 -9.14
CA THR A 95 -13.60 8.43 -10.52
C THR A 95 -14.85 8.41 -11.42
N ALA A 96 -14.73 8.89 -12.65
CA ALA A 96 -15.81 8.82 -13.64
C ALA A 96 -16.03 7.38 -14.11
N GLU A 97 -14.93 6.63 -14.23
CA GLU A 97 -14.90 5.21 -14.55
C GLU A 97 -14.16 4.45 -13.43
N SER A 98 -14.41 3.14 -13.33
CA SER A 98 -13.66 2.36 -12.36
C SER A 98 -12.18 2.27 -12.77
N PRO A 99 -11.23 2.40 -11.84
CA PRO A 99 -9.81 2.23 -12.15
C PRO A 99 -9.50 0.91 -12.86
N THR A 100 -10.20 -0.15 -12.49
CA THR A 100 -10.10 -1.47 -13.12
C THR A 100 -10.50 -1.43 -14.60
N SER A 101 -11.61 -0.75 -14.94
CA SER A 101 -12.07 -0.62 -16.33
C SER A 101 -11.06 0.18 -17.17
N LEU A 102 -10.57 1.28 -16.62
CA LEU A 102 -9.58 2.12 -17.30
C LEU A 102 -8.26 1.38 -17.55
N MET A 103 -7.70 0.72 -16.51
CA MET A 103 -6.47 -0.07 -16.64
C MET A 103 -6.64 -1.23 -17.63
N THR A 104 -7.82 -1.85 -17.67
CA THR A 104 -8.13 -2.92 -18.63
C THR A 104 -8.15 -2.39 -20.05
N ALA A 105 -8.82 -1.26 -20.28
CA ALA A 105 -8.88 -0.61 -21.59
C ALA A 105 -7.49 -0.19 -22.09
N TRP A 106 -6.62 0.33 -21.23
CA TRP A 106 -5.25 0.67 -21.59
C TRP A 106 -4.43 -0.56 -22.01
N LEU A 107 -4.61 -1.70 -21.33
CA LEU A 107 -3.97 -2.95 -21.72
C LEU A 107 -4.51 -3.49 -23.05
N GLU A 108 -5.81 -3.44 -23.28
CA GLU A 108 -6.44 -3.86 -24.55
C GLU A 108 -5.94 -3.03 -25.72
N GLN A 109 -5.79 -1.72 -25.52
CA GLN A 109 -5.29 -0.78 -26.52
C GLN A 109 -3.75 -0.83 -26.65
N SER A 110 -3.06 -1.45 -25.66
CA SER A 110 -1.59 -1.42 -25.53
C SER A 110 -1.04 0.01 -25.42
N GLU A 111 -1.84 0.94 -24.92
CA GLU A 111 -1.51 2.35 -24.80
C GLU A 111 -2.25 2.95 -23.61
N ALA A 112 -1.53 3.70 -22.77
CA ALA A 112 -2.10 4.47 -21.69
C ALA A 112 -2.38 5.92 -22.12
N ALA A 113 -3.36 6.58 -21.50
CA ALA A 113 -3.74 7.93 -21.87
C ALA A 113 -2.77 8.99 -21.31
N GLY A 114 -2.77 10.18 -21.91
CA GLY A 114 -1.97 11.32 -21.45
C GLY A 114 -0.47 11.06 -21.61
N ASN A 115 0.30 11.42 -20.59
CA ASN A 115 1.75 11.22 -20.57
C ASN A 115 2.15 9.96 -19.78
N PHE A 116 1.26 8.96 -19.74
CA PHE A 116 1.53 7.67 -19.12
C PHE A 116 1.86 6.63 -20.18
N GLU A 117 2.80 5.77 -19.85
CA GLU A 117 3.23 4.63 -20.66
C GLU A 117 3.05 3.36 -19.84
N LEU A 118 2.75 2.24 -20.53
CA LEU A 118 2.68 0.93 -19.88
C LEU A 118 4.10 0.48 -19.50
N ASP A 119 4.27 0.06 -18.26
CA ASP A 119 5.49 -0.64 -17.82
C ASP A 119 5.34 -2.15 -18.05
N SER A 120 6.17 -2.94 -17.43
CA SER A 120 6.31 -4.39 -17.63
C SER A 120 5.57 -5.27 -16.60
N ASP A 121 4.82 -4.66 -15.68
CA ASP A 121 4.15 -5.37 -14.57
C ASP A 121 2.63 -5.16 -14.62
N CYS A 122 1.84 -6.25 -14.53
CA CYS A 122 0.41 -6.13 -14.26
C CYS A 122 -0.13 -7.32 -13.43
N GLU A 123 -1.31 -7.13 -12.84
CA GLU A 123 -2.08 -8.19 -12.20
C GLU A 123 -3.47 -8.24 -12.85
N LEU A 124 -3.83 -9.44 -13.35
CA LEU A 124 -5.11 -9.71 -13.97
C LEU A 124 -5.92 -10.66 -13.09
N LYS A 125 -7.19 -10.34 -12.87
CA LYS A 125 -8.11 -11.12 -12.04
C LYS A 125 -9.34 -11.51 -12.84
N GLY A 126 -9.78 -12.76 -12.71
CA GLY A 126 -11.04 -13.22 -13.26
C GLY A 126 -12.24 -12.65 -12.51
N VAL A 127 -13.44 -12.87 -13.02
CA VAL A 127 -14.69 -12.45 -12.37
C VAL A 127 -15.18 -13.54 -11.42
N GLY A 128 -15.64 -13.15 -10.21
CA GLY A 128 -16.21 -14.03 -9.19
C GLY A 128 -15.36 -14.20 -7.93
N ASP A 129 -15.92 -14.78 -6.88
CA ASP A 129 -15.31 -14.86 -5.55
C ASP A 129 -14.03 -15.74 -5.48
N ALA A 130 -13.95 -16.78 -6.30
CA ALA A 130 -12.79 -17.68 -6.40
C ALA A 130 -11.98 -17.44 -7.69
N ALA A 131 -11.97 -16.22 -8.17
CA ALA A 131 -11.40 -15.88 -9.46
C ALA A 131 -9.87 -16.10 -9.50
N PRO A 132 -9.33 -16.70 -10.57
CA PRO A 132 -7.91 -16.89 -10.72
C PRO A 132 -7.21 -15.53 -10.88
N VAL A 133 -6.09 -15.35 -10.18
CA VAL A 133 -5.23 -14.17 -10.28
C VAL A 133 -3.96 -14.54 -11.03
N ILE A 134 -3.59 -13.73 -12.00
CA ILE A 134 -2.37 -13.87 -12.78
C ILE A 134 -1.52 -12.62 -12.56
N LYS A 135 -0.27 -12.84 -12.18
CA LYS A 135 0.73 -11.78 -12.02
C LYS A 135 1.73 -11.89 -13.15
N ILE A 136 1.85 -10.83 -13.90
CA ILE A 136 2.80 -10.69 -15.02
C ILE A 136 3.85 -9.68 -14.56
N SER A 137 5.11 -10.03 -14.74
CA SER A 137 6.21 -9.16 -14.34
C SER A 137 7.34 -9.26 -15.36
N LYS A 138 7.95 -8.10 -15.67
CA LYS A 138 9.07 -7.98 -16.61
C LYS A 138 8.76 -8.54 -18.00
N GLN A 139 7.54 -8.36 -18.44
CA GLN A 139 7.06 -8.80 -19.75
C GLN A 139 6.49 -7.63 -20.53
N ASP A 140 6.59 -7.69 -21.86
CA ASP A 140 5.86 -6.76 -22.73
C ASP A 140 4.35 -6.96 -22.56
N LEU A 141 3.67 -5.94 -22.06
CA LEU A 141 2.23 -5.99 -21.82
C LEU A 141 1.40 -5.91 -23.12
N ALA A 142 2.00 -5.54 -24.24
CA ALA A 142 1.37 -5.57 -25.57
C ALA A 142 1.34 -6.97 -26.20
N ALA A 143 2.03 -7.95 -25.59
CA ALA A 143 2.12 -9.31 -26.09
C ALA A 143 0.75 -10.01 -26.15
N ASP A 144 0.56 -10.87 -27.15
CA ASP A 144 -0.68 -11.62 -27.38
C ASP A 144 -1.10 -12.46 -26.17
N GLU A 145 -0.15 -12.99 -25.40
CA GLU A 145 -0.42 -13.76 -24.18
C GLU A 145 -1.19 -12.94 -23.15
N VAL A 146 -0.88 -11.66 -23.00
CA VAL A 146 -1.59 -10.75 -22.08
C VAL A 146 -3.00 -10.48 -22.60
N LYS A 147 -3.13 -10.21 -23.89
CA LYS A 147 -4.42 -9.94 -24.55
C LYS A 147 -5.37 -11.13 -24.46
N GLN A 148 -4.88 -12.36 -24.64
CA GLN A 148 -5.69 -13.57 -24.48
C GLN A 148 -6.33 -13.66 -23.09
N HIS A 149 -5.65 -13.22 -22.02
CA HIS A 149 -6.24 -13.19 -20.70
C HIS A 149 -7.38 -12.18 -20.57
N LEU A 150 -7.30 -11.04 -21.23
CA LEU A 150 -8.35 -10.03 -21.28
C LEU A 150 -9.54 -10.53 -22.09
N GLU A 151 -9.31 -11.14 -23.26
CA GLU A 151 -10.34 -11.77 -24.09
C GLU A 151 -11.13 -12.87 -23.33
N HIS A 152 -10.48 -13.55 -22.41
CA HIS A 152 -11.13 -14.51 -21.50
C HIS A 152 -11.81 -13.86 -20.30
N GLY A 153 -12.05 -12.56 -20.31
CA GLY A 153 -12.83 -11.82 -19.34
C GLY A 153 -12.10 -11.51 -18.04
N LYS A 154 -10.75 -11.57 -18.00
CA LYS A 154 -10.01 -11.05 -16.86
C LYS A 154 -9.91 -9.54 -16.96
N VAL A 155 -9.88 -8.88 -15.80
CA VAL A 155 -9.75 -7.44 -15.66
C VAL A 155 -8.44 -7.09 -14.93
N CYS A 156 -7.90 -5.93 -15.25
CA CYS A 156 -6.66 -5.46 -14.65
C CYS A 156 -6.94 -4.84 -13.26
N THR A 157 -6.31 -5.38 -12.22
CA THR A 157 -6.40 -4.89 -10.84
C THR A 157 -5.15 -4.14 -10.38
N GLN A 158 -4.03 -4.37 -11.05
CA GLN A 158 -2.80 -3.61 -10.83
C GLN A 158 -2.09 -3.40 -12.18
N LEU A 159 -1.60 -2.20 -12.43
CA LEU A 159 -0.91 -1.85 -13.66
C LEU A 159 0.34 -1.03 -13.38
N GLY A 160 1.47 -1.49 -13.88
CA GLY A 160 2.72 -0.75 -13.90
C GLY A 160 2.66 0.35 -14.95
N LEU A 161 3.01 1.56 -14.55
CA LEU A 161 2.99 2.76 -15.38
C LEU A 161 4.29 3.54 -15.22
N ILE A 162 4.67 4.24 -16.28
CA ILE A 162 5.73 5.24 -16.29
C ILE A 162 5.11 6.56 -16.69
N TRP A 163 5.40 7.63 -15.96
CA TRP A 163 4.92 8.97 -16.25
C TRP A 163 6.08 9.87 -16.69
N ASN A 164 5.96 10.48 -17.86
CA ASN A 164 6.96 11.40 -18.46
C ASN A 164 8.41 10.90 -18.44
N GLU A 165 8.64 9.59 -18.48
CA GLU A 165 9.98 9.00 -18.30
C GLU A 165 10.65 9.40 -16.96
N GLN A 166 9.91 9.96 -16.00
CA GLN A 166 10.39 10.49 -14.73
C GLN A 166 10.04 9.64 -13.54
N ILE A 167 8.81 9.10 -13.50
CA ILE A 167 8.31 8.34 -12.36
C ILE A 167 7.70 7.03 -12.83
N ARG A 168 8.21 5.92 -12.29
CA ARG A 168 7.63 4.59 -12.40
C ARG A 168 6.83 4.27 -11.16
N PHE A 169 5.66 3.66 -11.31
CA PHE A 169 4.81 3.24 -10.20
C PHE A 169 3.85 2.13 -10.61
N VAL A 170 3.16 1.54 -9.64
CA VAL A 170 2.05 0.61 -9.87
C VAL A 170 0.76 1.24 -9.38
N LEU A 171 -0.20 1.42 -10.28
CA LEU A 171 -1.57 1.82 -9.97
C LEU A 171 -2.38 0.58 -9.55
N ASN A 172 -3.14 0.69 -8.46
CA ASN A 172 -4.03 -0.36 -7.99
C ASN A 172 -5.50 0.02 -8.18
N GLU A 173 -6.37 -0.99 -8.12
CA GLU A 173 -7.83 -0.83 -8.23
C GLU A 173 -8.44 0.11 -7.16
N ASP A 174 -7.77 0.28 -6.02
CA ASP A 174 -8.15 1.19 -4.93
C ASP A 174 -7.53 2.59 -5.07
N MET A 175 -6.97 2.93 -6.23
CA MET A 175 -6.26 4.17 -6.51
C MET A 175 -4.97 4.38 -5.71
N SER A 176 -4.51 3.39 -4.97
CA SER A 176 -3.21 3.48 -4.31
C SER A 176 -2.06 3.35 -5.31
N LEU A 177 -1.03 4.16 -5.12
CA LEU A 177 0.20 4.13 -5.91
C LEU A 177 1.25 3.35 -5.10
N LYS A 178 1.79 2.29 -5.70
CA LYS A 178 2.81 1.44 -5.05
C LYS A 178 4.10 1.44 -5.85
N ARG A 179 5.19 1.08 -5.19
CA ARG A 179 6.50 0.94 -5.83
C ARG A 179 6.92 2.17 -6.62
N ILE A 180 6.66 3.37 -6.08
CA ILE A 180 7.08 4.64 -6.71
C ILE A 180 8.60 4.67 -6.79
N GLN A 181 9.13 4.91 -7.99
CA GLN A 181 10.55 5.04 -8.27
C GLN A 181 10.77 6.27 -9.16
N TYR A 182 11.68 7.12 -8.75
CA TYR A 182 12.15 8.24 -9.57
C TYR A 182 13.22 7.72 -10.54
N LEU A 183 13.02 7.95 -11.83
CA LEU A 183 13.91 7.46 -12.88
C LEU A 183 15.11 8.41 -13.06
N ASP A 184 16.12 7.94 -13.76
CA ASP A 184 17.44 8.62 -13.87
C ASP A 184 17.31 10.06 -14.35
N MET A 185 16.42 10.35 -15.29
CA MET A 185 16.19 11.69 -15.81
C MET A 185 15.80 12.70 -14.71
N LEU A 186 14.85 12.30 -13.85
CA LEU A 186 14.46 13.15 -12.72
C LEU A 186 15.53 13.18 -11.62
N GLN A 187 16.24 12.08 -11.43
CA GLN A 187 17.34 12.05 -10.45
C GLN A 187 18.51 12.95 -10.85
N GLU A 188 18.87 12.96 -12.12
CA GLU A 188 19.90 13.87 -12.65
C GLU A 188 19.48 15.34 -12.56
N GLU A 189 18.22 15.64 -12.91
CA GLU A 189 17.66 16.98 -12.76
C GLU A 189 17.68 17.43 -11.28
N ALA A 190 17.24 16.56 -10.38
CA ALA A 190 17.25 16.81 -8.95
C ALA A 190 18.66 16.98 -8.38
N ALA A 191 19.63 16.17 -8.83
CA ALA A 191 21.02 16.28 -8.39
C ALA A 191 21.66 17.62 -8.80
N ASN A 192 21.25 18.20 -9.92
CA ASN A 192 21.71 19.52 -10.38
C ASN A 192 21.13 20.68 -9.54
N GLN A 193 20.03 20.46 -8.82
CA GLN A 193 19.39 21.46 -7.96
C GLN A 193 19.89 21.45 -6.51
N GLY A 194 20.74 20.49 -6.14
CA GLY A 194 21.40 20.46 -4.82
C GLY A 194 20.40 20.23 -3.68
N ASP A 195 20.31 21.19 -2.75
CA ASP A 195 19.48 21.07 -1.54
C ASP A 195 17.97 20.99 -1.80
N ASP A 196 17.52 21.32 -3.02
CA ASP A 196 16.11 21.30 -3.42
C ASP A 196 15.66 19.95 -4.06
N MET A 197 16.50 18.93 -4.03
CA MET A 197 16.22 17.62 -4.65
C MET A 197 14.89 16.99 -4.18
N GLU A 198 14.66 16.96 -2.86
CA GLU A 198 13.44 16.39 -2.28
C GLU A 198 12.20 17.20 -2.66
N SER A 199 12.33 18.53 -2.73
CA SER A 199 11.25 19.43 -3.15
C SER A 199 10.86 19.21 -4.60
N LEU A 200 11.84 19.02 -5.50
CA LEU A 200 11.56 18.73 -6.91
C LEU A 200 10.85 17.38 -7.09
N MET A 201 11.36 16.33 -6.44
CA MET A 201 10.73 15.01 -6.49
C MET A 201 9.30 15.03 -5.96
N THR A 202 9.06 15.74 -4.87
CA THR A 202 7.74 15.93 -4.28
C THR A 202 6.80 16.68 -5.22
N ALA A 203 7.25 17.79 -5.80
CA ALA A 203 6.46 18.59 -6.74
C ALA A 203 6.10 17.76 -7.99
N THR A 204 7.05 17.01 -8.54
CA THR A 204 6.84 16.15 -9.70
C THR A 204 5.83 15.05 -9.41
N GLN A 205 5.89 14.43 -8.22
CA GLN A 205 4.91 13.44 -7.77
C GLN A 205 3.49 14.03 -7.62
N ILE A 206 3.37 15.24 -7.10
CA ILE A 206 2.09 15.94 -7.00
C ILE A 206 1.50 16.16 -8.40
N ILE A 207 2.28 16.67 -9.34
CA ILE A 207 1.86 16.92 -10.72
C ILE A 207 1.42 15.62 -11.39
N MET A 208 2.19 14.54 -11.26
CA MET A 208 1.83 13.22 -11.75
C MET A 208 0.47 12.76 -11.18
N THR A 209 0.28 12.89 -9.87
CA THR A 209 -0.96 12.47 -9.22
C THR A 209 -2.18 13.31 -9.66
N GLN A 210 -1.97 14.61 -9.88
CA GLN A 210 -3.00 15.49 -10.45
C GLN A 210 -3.37 15.05 -11.86
N ASN A 211 -2.38 14.79 -12.73
CA ASN A 211 -2.62 14.33 -14.09
C ASN A 211 -3.35 12.98 -14.11
N LEU A 212 -2.96 12.04 -13.25
CA LEU A 212 -3.64 10.76 -13.12
C LEU A 212 -5.10 10.94 -12.70
N SER A 213 -5.38 11.82 -11.74
CA SER A 213 -6.75 12.08 -11.25
C SER A 213 -7.66 12.78 -12.28
N LEU A 214 -7.10 13.38 -13.32
CA LEU A 214 -7.89 13.93 -14.43
C LEU A 214 -8.29 12.86 -15.47
N LEU A 215 -7.60 11.72 -15.51
CA LEU A 215 -7.87 10.64 -16.45
C LEU A 215 -8.87 9.61 -15.90
N ILE A 216 -9.04 9.58 -14.61
CA ILE A 216 -9.88 8.64 -13.90
C ILE A 216 -11.13 9.34 -13.37
#